data_029a3d7f416a1c6f47e88769114c77cf
#
_entry.id   029a3d7f416a1c6f47e88769114c77cf
#
_cell.length_a   1.000
_cell.length_b   1.000
_cell.length_c   1.000
_cell.angle_alpha   90.00
_cell.angle_beta   90.00
_cell.angle_gamma   90.00
#
_symmetry.space_group_name_H-M   'P 1'
#
loop_
_entity.id
_entity.type
_entity.pdbx_description
1 polymer ?
#
loop_
_entity_poly.entity_id
_entity_poly.type
_entity_poly.pdbx_seq_one_letter_code
_entity_poly.pdbx_strand_id
1 'polypeptide(L)'
;MNQSNCIVAQSGGPTVAINASLAGVIAGVKSSEKYDICYGAVNGILGILNENYLNLSDIFADDANLEKLKTTPAMYLGSCRHKLPDYKDDDSPYVYIFHQFDMLSVKAFFYIGGNDSMDTVLKLSDYAKKINSDVKIIGIPKTIDNDLCMTDHTPGFGSAAKYIASSMLEIAHDTFIYAVKSVTIVEIMGRDAGWLTAASALARNEYNTAPQFIYLPEVNFDKDKFVADIKEALAHTNNVIVAVSEGIHDADGSYITSSKAACDQFGHQQLSGAGKALEFIVKENIGVKVRSVEVNVLQRCASHLASLTDIEESFAQGKKGVTIAAEGVTASMVCLKRISNNPYQVEYTYSAIKDIANEAKSVPREWINDAGNDVKPELIEYLKPLIQGETAVAYKNGLPDYMDVSHLHKCN
;
A
#
# COMPACT_ATOMS: atom_id res chain seq x y z
N MET A 1 6.40 36.29 17.43
CA MET A 1 6.63 34.85 17.71
C MET A 1 7.35 34.29 16.50
N ASN A 2 8.39 33.47 16.67
CA ASN A 2 9.00 32.82 15.52
C ASN A 2 8.00 31.82 14.94
N GLN A 3 7.71 31.95 13.64
CA GLN A 3 6.80 31.07 12.94
C GLN A 3 7.32 29.62 12.96
N SER A 4 6.46 28.66 13.18
CA SER A 4 6.80 27.23 13.25
C SER A 4 5.87 26.45 12.31
N ASN A 5 6.38 26.09 11.15
CA ASN A 5 5.62 25.41 10.10
C ASN A 5 6.01 23.94 9.97
N CYS A 6 5.20 23.19 9.25
CA CYS A 6 5.56 21.85 8.84
C CYS A 6 5.32 21.63 7.34
N ILE A 7 5.98 20.63 6.78
CA ILE A 7 5.74 20.15 5.42
C ILE A 7 5.32 18.69 5.50
N VAL A 8 4.33 18.31 4.69
CA VAL A 8 3.97 16.92 4.43
C VAL A 8 4.10 16.62 2.93
N ALA A 9 4.57 15.43 2.60
CA ALA A 9 4.66 14.96 1.22
C ALA A 9 4.21 13.50 1.11
N GLN A 10 3.75 13.11 -0.08
CA GLN A 10 3.32 11.76 -0.41
C GLN A 10 4.23 11.16 -1.48
N SER A 11 4.52 9.84 -1.41
CA SER A 11 5.43 9.18 -2.34
C SER A 11 5.11 7.70 -2.55
N GLY A 12 5.65 7.14 -3.63
CA GLY A 12 5.50 5.73 -4.00
C GLY A 12 4.18 5.44 -4.75
N GLY A 13 3.73 4.19 -4.72
CA GLY A 13 2.46 3.78 -5.33
C GLY A 13 1.23 4.35 -4.59
N PRO A 14 0.13 4.71 -5.30
CA PRO A 14 -1.07 5.22 -4.67
C PRO A 14 -1.84 4.13 -3.91
N THR A 15 -2.68 4.55 -2.95
CA THR A 15 -3.66 3.71 -2.26
C THR A 15 -4.95 4.49 -2.03
N VAL A 16 -6.03 3.83 -1.65
CA VAL A 16 -7.26 4.53 -1.25
C VAL A 16 -7.13 5.21 0.12
N ALA A 17 -6.19 4.79 0.95
CA ALA A 17 -6.02 5.26 2.32
C ALA A 17 -4.95 6.36 2.50
N ILE A 18 -4.10 6.60 1.50
CA ILE A 18 -2.98 7.54 1.67
C ILE A 18 -3.44 8.98 1.94
N ASN A 19 -4.57 9.39 1.39
CA ASN A 19 -5.15 10.69 1.64
C ASN A 19 -5.80 10.78 3.04
N ALA A 20 -6.22 9.66 3.63
CA ALA A 20 -6.64 9.62 5.03
C ALA A 20 -5.44 9.89 5.97
N SER A 21 -4.26 9.35 5.66
CA SER A 21 -3.02 9.70 6.39
C SER A 21 -2.69 11.18 6.26
N LEU A 22 -2.81 11.75 5.05
CA LEU A 22 -2.62 13.19 4.82
C LEU A 22 -3.63 14.03 5.61
N ALA A 23 -4.91 13.66 5.59
CA ALA A 23 -5.95 14.30 6.38
C ALA A 23 -5.65 14.24 7.89
N GLY A 24 -5.09 13.11 8.35
CA GLY A 24 -4.63 12.95 9.72
C GLY A 24 -3.51 13.91 10.09
N VAL A 25 -2.53 14.12 9.22
CA VAL A 25 -1.46 15.12 9.42
C VAL A 25 -2.05 16.52 9.51
N ILE A 26 -2.92 16.91 8.56
CA ILE A 26 -3.57 18.24 8.54
C ILE A 26 -4.38 18.45 9.83
N ALA A 27 -5.19 17.48 10.23
CA ALA A 27 -5.98 17.54 11.46
C ALA A 27 -5.07 17.61 12.71
N GLY A 28 -3.96 16.87 12.71
CA GLY A 28 -2.98 16.90 13.77
C GLY A 28 -2.34 18.29 13.93
N VAL A 29 -1.95 18.92 12.83
CA VAL A 29 -1.42 20.29 12.82
C VAL A 29 -2.47 21.29 13.28
N LYS A 30 -3.70 21.22 12.77
CA LYS A 30 -4.82 22.09 13.14
C LYS A 30 -5.15 22.03 14.65
N SER A 31 -4.94 20.86 15.27
CA SER A 31 -5.15 20.67 16.71
C SER A 31 -3.89 20.91 17.58
N SER A 32 -2.74 21.15 16.97
CA SER A 32 -1.47 21.35 17.65
C SER A 32 -1.20 22.84 17.89
N GLU A 33 -0.74 23.20 19.09
CA GLU A 33 -0.25 24.54 19.39
C GLU A 33 1.21 24.75 18.96
N LYS A 34 1.83 23.73 18.33
CA LYS A 34 3.26 23.74 17.97
C LYS A 34 3.53 24.20 16.55
N TYR A 35 2.53 24.10 15.66
CA TYR A 35 2.71 24.40 14.24
C TYR A 35 1.66 25.40 13.76
N ASP A 36 2.11 26.40 12.97
CA ASP A 36 1.24 27.45 12.44
C ASP A 36 0.63 27.07 11.09
N ILE A 37 1.46 26.62 10.14
CA ILE A 37 1.05 26.29 8.77
C ILE A 37 1.51 24.86 8.41
N CYS A 38 0.63 24.11 7.78
CA CYS A 38 0.93 22.85 7.11
C CYS A 38 1.07 23.08 5.61
N TYR A 39 2.28 22.97 5.07
CA TYR A 39 2.53 22.96 3.64
C TYR A 39 2.48 21.54 3.09
N GLY A 40 1.91 21.36 1.88
CA GLY A 40 1.98 20.13 1.11
C GLY A 40 3.00 20.27 -0.02
N ALA A 41 4.04 19.43 -0.03
CA ALA A 41 4.97 19.41 -1.15
C ALA A 41 4.39 18.57 -2.29
N VAL A 42 4.20 19.18 -3.47
CA VAL A 42 3.59 18.54 -4.64
C VAL A 42 4.62 17.65 -5.35
N ASN A 43 4.26 16.40 -5.59
CA ASN A 43 5.15 15.38 -6.14
C ASN A 43 6.31 14.98 -5.20
N GLY A 44 6.00 14.78 -3.93
CA GLY A 44 6.95 14.22 -2.98
C GLY A 44 8.15 15.11 -2.72
N ILE A 45 9.35 14.52 -2.64
CA ILE A 45 10.59 15.27 -2.40
C ILE A 45 10.93 16.23 -3.54
N LEU A 46 10.47 15.94 -4.77
CA LEU A 46 10.63 16.86 -5.90
C LEU A 46 9.89 18.17 -5.69
N GLY A 47 8.78 18.16 -4.94
CA GLY A 47 8.05 19.37 -4.59
C GLY A 47 8.90 20.33 -3.75
N ILE A 48 9.77 19.80 -2.89
CA ILE A 48 10.71 20.62 -2.11
C ILE A 48 11.83 21.14 -3.01
N LEU A 49 12.39 20.27 -3.87
CA LEU A 49 13.46 20.64 -4.79
C LEU A 49 13.03 21.64 -5.87
N ASN A 50 11.73 21.68 -6.20
CA ASN A 50 11.15 22.57 -7.22
C ASN A 50 10.33 23.72 -6.60
N GLU A 51 10.35 23.91 -5.28
CA GLU A 51 9.60 24.94 -4.56
C GLU A 51 8.09 24.93 -4.84
N ASN A 52 7.53 23.74 -5.08
CA ASN A 52 6.13 23.57 -5.43
C ASN A 52 5.31 23.13 -4.20
N TYR A 53 4.67 24.09 -3.53
CA TYR A 53 3.96 23.90 -2.28
C TYR A 53 2.50 24.34 -2.38
N LEU A 54 1.64 23.65 -1.63
CA LEU A 54 0.26 24.06 -1.34
C LEU A 54 0.16 24.45 0.12
N ASN A 55 -0.57 25.50 0.45
CA ASN A 55 -0.94 25.81 1.83
C ASN A 55 -2.16 24.96 2.22
N LEU A 56 -1.91 23.81 2.84
CA LEU A 56 -2.97 22.89 3.24
C LEU A 56 -3.83 23.43 4.39
N SER A 57 -3.29 24.26 5.25
CA SER A 57 -4.05 24.89 6.34
C SER A 57 -5.18 25.75 5.81
N ASP A 58 -4.96 26.48 4.69
CA ASP A 58 -6.00 27.30 4.05
C ASP A 58 -6.99 26.43 3.24
N ILE A 59 -6.46 25.46 2.45
CA ILE A 59 -7.27 24.60 1.58
C ILE A 59 -8.25 23.74 2.41
N PHE A 60 -7.80 23.25 3.55
CA PHE A 60 -8.56 22.38 4.45
C PHE A 60 -8.98 23.09 5.75
N ALA A 61 -9.21 24.39 5.69
CA ALA A 61 -9.78 25.14 6.80
C ALA A 61 -11.19 24.61 7.18
N ASP A 62 -11.96 24.19 6.16
CA ASP A 62 -13.26 23.55 6.32
C ASP A 62 -13.11 22.03 6.54
N ASP A 63 -13.70 21.54 7.62
CA ASP A 63 -13.68 20.10 7.97
C ASP A 63 -14.41 19.23 6.92
N ALA A 64 -15.39 19.77 6.17
CA ALA A 64 -16.05 19.04 5.10
C ALA A 64 -15.06 18.65 3.97
N ASN A 65 -14.13 19.54 3.64
CA ASN A 65 -13.07 19.24 2.67
C ASN A 65 -12.10 18.16 3.20
N LEU A 66 -11.83 18.19 4.50
CA LEU A 66 -10.97 17.19 5.14
C LEU A 66 -11.61 15.80 5.12
N GLU A 67 -12.93 15.70 5.39
CA GLU A 67 -13.67 14.44 5.29
C GLU A 67 -13.72 13.93 3.84
N LYS A 68 -13.92 14.83 2.87
CA LYS A 68 -13.86 14.48 1.44
C LYS A 68 -12.48 13.98 1.02
N LEU A 69 -11.40 14.57 1.55
CA LEU A 69 -10.04 14.11 1.31
C LEU A 69 -9.83 12.67 1.77
N LYS A 70 -10.35 12.29 2.94
CA LYS A 70 -10.18 10.93 3.50
C LYS A 70 -10.69 9.84 2.58
N THR A 71 -11.73 10.10 1.80
CA THR A 71 -12.36 9.13 0.88
C THR A 71 -11.92 9.29 -0.57
N THR A 72 -11.12 10.30 -0.89
CA THR A 72 -10.54 10.51 -2.22
C THR A 72 -9.39 9.54 -2.45
N PRO A 73 -9.42 8.69 -3.51
CA PRO A 73 -8.35 7.75 -3.80
C PRO A 73 -7.10 8.44 -4.34
N ALA A 74 -6.02 7.69 -4.41
CA ALA A 74 -4.70 8.11 -4.90
C ALA A 74 -4.04 9.17 -4.01
N MET A 75 -3.26 10.07 -4.59
CA MET A 75 -2.44 11.04 -3.86
C MET A 75 -2.84 12.47 -4.19
N TYR A 76 -3.42 13.16 -3.23
CA TYR A 76 -3.79 14.56 -3.41
C TYR A 76 -2.58 15.46 -3.71
N LEU A 77 -1.43 15.16 -3.12
CA LEU A 77 -0.18 15.89 -3.37
C LEU A 77 0.64 15.31 -4.55
N GLY A 78 0.12 14.31 -5.27
CA GLY A 78 0.90 13.63 -6.29
C GLY A 78 2.02 12.76 -5.71
N SER A 79 2.80 12.14 -6.59
CA SER A 79 3.89 11.24 -6.24
C SER A 79 5.15 11.55 -7.03
N CYS A 80 6.29 11.07 -6.57
CA CYS A 80 7.52 11.02 -7.36
C CYS A 80 8.22 9.67 -7.21
N ARG A 81 9.08 9.38 -8.17
CA ARG A 81 10.04 8.28 -8.15
C ARG A 81 11.44 8.87 -8.22
N HIS A 82 11.81 9.59 -7.14
CA HIS A 82 13.12 10.24 -7.03
C HIS A 82 13.88 9.66 -5.84
N LYS A 83 15.08 9.14 -6.08
CA LYS A 83 15.95 8.60 -5.04
C LYS A 83 17.06 9.61 -4.76
N LEU A 84 17.14 10.06 -3.51
CA LEU A 84 18.25 10.91 -3.09
C LEU A 84 19.56 10.10 -3.13
N PRO A 85 20.67 10.70 -3.61
CA PRO A 85 21.99 10.07 -3.53
C PRO A 85 22.41 9.86 -2.05
N ASP A 86 23.49 9.11 -1.80
CA ASP A 86 24.12 9.18 -0.48
C ASP A 86 24.73 10.58 -0.32
N TYR A 87 24.44 11.25 0.79
CA TYR A 87 24.95 12.60 1.06
C TYR A 87 26.48 12.67 1.21
N LYS A 88 27.14 11.54 1.33
CA LYS A 88 28.61 11.45 1.31
C LYS A 88 29.18 11.57 -0.09
N ASP A 89 28.40 11.18 -1.11
CA ASP A 89 28.78 11.27 -2.51
C ASP A 89 28.35 12.62 -3.10
N ASP A 90 27.12 13.05 -2.81
CA ASP A 90 26.56 14.33 -3.26
C ASP A 90 25.55 14.86 -2.20
N ASP A 91 25.95 15.91 -1.46
CA ASP A 91 25.07 16.51 -0.46
C ASP A 91 24.30 17.74 -0.99
N SER A 92 24.48 18.12 -2.24
CA SER A 92 23.81 19.30 -2.81
C SER A 92 22.29 19.27 -2.73
N PRO A 93 21.57 18.15 -2.96
CA PRO A 93 20.13 18.10 -2.78
C PRO A 93 19.71 18.32 -1.31
N TYR A 94 20.51 17.82 -0.37
CA TYR A 94 20.24 17.98 1.06
C TYR A 94 20.44 19.42 1.52
N VAL A 95 21.53 20.06 1.10
CA VAL A 95 21.77 21.50 1.35
C VAL A 95 20.58 22.32 0.89
N TYR A 96 20.08 22.03 -0.31
CA TYR A 96 18.93 22.75 -0.87
C TYR A 96 17.64 22.48 -0.09
N ILE A 97 17.33 21.22 0.25
CA ILE A 97 16.14 20.85 1.02
C ILE A 97 16.14 21.54 2.39
N PHE A 98 17.27 21.53 3.12
CA PHE A 98 17.35 22.16 4.43
C PHE A 98 17.33 23.69 4.33
N HIS A 99 17.87 24.28 3.25
CA HIS A 99 17.67 25.69 2.95
C HIS A 99 16.18 26.04 2.76
N GLN A 100 15.42 25.22 2.04
CA GLN A 100 13.97 25.39 1.90
C GLN A 100 13.25 25.28 3.24
N PHE A 101 13.66 24.34 4.11
CA PHE A 101 13.11 24.24 5.46
C PHE A 101 13.35 25.52 6.28
N ASP A 102 14.53 26.11 6.18
CA ASP A 102 14.84 27.37 6.86
C ASP A 102 14.00 28.53 6.30
N MET A 103 13.91 28.66 4.97
CA MET A 103 13.14 29.73 4.31
C MET A 103 11.65 29.70 4.67
N LEU A 104 11.07 28.50 4.82
CA LEU A 104 9.68 28.29 5.19
C LEU A 104 9.47 28.15 6.72
N SER A 105 10.51 28.33 7.54
CA SER A 105 10.47 28.14 8.99
C SER A 105 9.93 26.77 9.41
N VAL A 106 10.31 25.72 8.68
CA VAL A 106 9.86 24.34 8.91
C VAL A 106 10.53 23.76 10.15
N LYS A 107 9.72 23.21 11.05
CA LYS A 107 10.15 22.50 12.26
C LYS A 107 9.85 21.01 12.23
N ALA A 108 8.98 20.56 11.31
CA ALA A 108 8.72 19.14 11.09
C ALA A 108 8.48 18.84 9.61
N PHE A 109 8.99 17.71 9.15
CA PHE A 109 8.75 17.13 7.84
C PHE A 109 8.12 15.75 8.00
N PHE A 110 6.97 15.54 7.38
CA PHE A 110 6.23 14.28 7.37
C PHE A 110 6.27 13.67 5.97
N TYR A 111 6.80 12.45 5.85
CA TYR A 111 6.86 11.78 4.56
C TYR A 111 6.01 10.52 4.57
N ILE A 112 4.90 10.53 3.79
CA ILE A 112 3.95 9.43 3.71
C ILE A 112 4.36 8.54 2.54
N GLY A 113 4.73 7.26 2.81
CA GLY A 113 5.16 6.37 1.75
C GLY A 113 5.58 4.98 2.18
N GLY A 114 6.04 4.20 1.20
CA GLY A 114 6.56 2.84 1.37
C GLY A 114 8.05 2.79 1.68
N ASN A 115 8.68 1.65 1.40
CA ASN A 115 10.07 1.36 1.76
C ASN A 115 11.07 2.38 1.20
N ASP A 116 10.99 2.73 -0.09
CA ASP A 116 11.85 3.77 -0.69
C ASP A 116 11.67 5.15 -0.05
N SER A 117 10.45 5.45 0.43
CA SER A 117 10.20 6.71 1.15
C SER A 117 10.82 6.67 2.54
N MET A 118 10.85 5.52 3.19
CA MET A 118 11.53 5.33 4.49
C MET A 118 13.05 5.43 4.33
N ASP A 119 13.63 4.98 3.23
CA ASP A 119 15.05 5.25 2.89
C ASP A 119 15.32 6.76 2.76
N THR A 120 14.41 7.51 2.13
CA THR A 120 14.51 8.98 2.06
C THR A 120 14.42 9.61 3.44
N VAL A 121 13.52 9.16 4.32
CA VAL A 121 13.40 9.61 5.71
C VAL A 121 14.70 9.33 6.48
N LEU A 122 15.28 8.15 6.32
CA LEU A 122 16.55 7.78 6.95
C LEU A 122 17.68 8.72 6.50
N LYS A 123 17.87 8.90 5.21
CA LYS A 123 18.92 9.76 4.63
C LYS A 123 18.81 11.21 5.08
N LEU A 124 17.57 11.76 5.05
CA LEU A 124 17.33 13.12 5.54
C LEU A 124 17.58 13.26 7.05
N SER A 125 17.23 12.23 7.83
CA SER A 125 17.47 12.22 9.27
C SER A 125 18.96 12.17 9.62
N ASP A 126 19.74 11.39 8.89
CA ASP A 126 21.18 11.30 9.05
C ASP A 126 21.87 12.62 8.67
N TYR A 127 21.42 13.24 7.58
CA TYR A 127 21.92 14.55 7.19
C TYR A 127 21.54 15.65 8.21
N ALA A 128 20.30 15.65 8.70
CA ALA A 128 19.85 16.57 9.76
C ALA A 128 20.77 16.48 11.00
N LYS A 129 21.12 15.26 11.40
CA LYS A 129 22.06 15.00 12.49
C LYS A 129 23.46 15.54 12.18
N LYS A 130 23.98 15.35 10.95
CA LYS A 130 25.29 15.86 10.49
C LYS A 130 25.39 17.39 10.63
N ILE A 131 24.31 18.11 10.28
CA ILE A 131 24.28 19.59 10.30
C ILE A 131 23.72 20.17 11.61
N ASN A 132 23.39 19.33 12.61
CA ASN A 132 22.75 19.72 13.86
C ASN A 132 21.41 20.48 13.65
N SER A 133 20.61 20.09 12.67
CA SER A 133 19.28 20.65 12.44
C SER A 133 18.29 20.21 13.53
N ASP A 134 17.39 21.11 13.93
CA ASP A 134 16.31 20.85 14.90
C ASP A 134 15.01 20.33 14.24
N VAL A 135 14.96 20.27 12.92
CA VAL A 135 13.81 19.78 12.14
C VAL A 135 13.52 18.32 12.48
N LYS A 136 12.26 18.02 12.82
CA LYS A 136 11.80 16.65 13.08
C LYS A 136 11.40 15.97 11.78
N ILE A 137 11.97 14.82 11.50
CA ILE A 137 11.73 14.06 10.26
C ILE A 137 11.04 12.76 10.65
N ILE A 138 9.78 12.60 10.21
CA ILE A 138 8.89 11.49 10.57
C ILE A 138 8.38 10.81 9.32
N GLY A 139 8.55 9.49 9.24
CA GLY A 139 7.88 8.62 8.27
C GLY A 139 6.46 8.27 8.72
N ILE A 140 5.54 8.28 7.78
CA ILE A 140 4.18 7.75 7.97
C ILE A 140 4.02 6.62 6.95
N PRO A 141 3.77 5.38 7.42
CA PRO A 141 3.75 4.24 6.53
C PRO A 141 2.59 4.30 5.54
N LYS A 142 2.81 3.79 4.33
CA LYS A 142 1.79 3.57 3.33
C LYS A 142 2.32 2.59 2.29
N THR A 143 1.65 1.45 2.14
CA THR A 143 1.77 0.52 1.01
C THR A 143 0.61 -0.47 1.05
N ILE A 144 0.13 -0.92 -0.12
CA ILE A 144 -0.83 -2.02 -0.20
C ILE A 144 -0.16 -3.38 0.00
N ASP A 145 1.17 -3.46 -0.14
CA ASP A 145 1.92 -4.72 -0.13
C ASP A 145 2.10 -5.28 1.29
N ASN A 146 1.83 -4.48 2.34
CA ASN A 146 1.98 -4.85 3.75
C ASN A 146 3.38 -5.35 4.12
N ASP A 147 4.40 -4.82 3.45
CA ASP A 147 5.78 -5.27 3.48
C ASP A 147 6.71 -4.48 4.41
N LEU A 148 6.23 -3.44 5.09
CA LEU A 148 7.04 -2.66 6.04
C LEU A 148 7.22 -3.38 7.37
N CYS A 149 8.47 -3.44 7.83
CA CYS A 149 8.82 -4.00 9.12
C CYS A 149 8.39 -3.12 10.30
N MET A 150 8.41 -3.65 11.52
CA MET A 150 8.11 -2.97 12.79
C MET A 150 6.68 -2.45 12.94
N THR A 151 5.79 -2.69 11.98
CA THR A 151 4.36 -2.40 12.06
C THR A 151 3.53 -3.65 11.81
N ASP A 152 2.39 -3.78 12.49
CA ASP A 152 1.50 -4.94 12.30
C ASP A 152 1.02 -5.01 10.84
N HIS A 153 0.48 -3.92 10.34
CA HIS A 153 0.07 -3.76 8.94
C HIS A 153 0.22 -2.31 8.50
N THR A 154 0.01 -2.06 7.21
CA THR A 154 0.28 -0.77 6.59
C THR A 154 -1.00 -0.12 6.05
N PRO A 155 -1.15 1.22 6.14
CA PRO A 155 -2.21 1.98 5.48
C PRO A 155 -2.31 1.68 3.99
N GLY A 156 -3.53 1.35 3.54
CA GLY A 156 -3.84 0.96 2.17
C GLY A 156 -3.98 -0.55 1.98
N PHE A 157 -3.33 -1.38 2.81
CA PHE A 157 -3.41 -2.83 2.72
C PHE A 157 -4.82 -3.34 3.04
N GLY A 158 -5.44 -2.91 4.14
CA GLY A 158 -6.78 -3.37 4.54
C GLY A 158 -7.84 -3.11 3.47
N SER A 159 -7.82 -1.95 2.84
CA SER A 159 -8.73 -1.60 1.75
C SER A 159 -8.48 -2.42 0.48
N ALA A 160 -7.21 -2.63 0.11
CA ALA A 160 -6.86 -3.47 -1.03
C ALA A 160 -7.24 -4.93 -0.78
N ALA A 161 -7.02 -5.46 0.43
CA ALA A 161 -7.44 -6.80 0.84
C ALA A 161 -8.96 -6.99 0.77
N LYS A 162 -9.74 -5.98 1.22
CA LYS A 162 -11.20 -5.96 1.08
C LYS A 162 -11.65 -6.00 -0.37
N TYR A 163 -11.01 -5.20 -1.23
CA TYR A 163 -11.29 -5.18 -2.65
C TYR A 163 -11.01 -6.56 -3.30
N ILE A 164 -9.86 -7.17 -3.00
CA ILE A 164 -9.51 -8.50 -3.50
C ILE A 164 -10.50 -9.55 -3.04
N ALA A 165 -10.86 -9.58 -1.76
CA ALA A 165 -11.82 -10.55 -1.23
C ALA A 165 -13.21 -10.39 -1.88
N SER A 166 -13.69 -9.15 -2.01
CA SER A 166 -14.99 -8.84 -2.64
C SER A 166 -15.01 -9.22 -4.12
N SER A 167 -13.98 -8.81 -4.87
CA SER A 167 -13.86 -9.13 -6.30
C SER A 167 -13.72 -10.64 -6.52
N MET A 168 -13.00 -11.36 -5.66
CA MET A 168 -12.88 -12.81 -5.73
C MET A 168 -14.23 -13.49 -5.52
N LEU A 169 -15.04 -13.02 -4.57
CA LEU A 169 -16.38 -13.54 -4.33
C LEU A 169 -17.31 -13.28 -5.54
N GLU A 170 -17.25 -12.09 -6.13
CA GLU A 170 -18.02 -11.72 -7.33
C GLU A 170 -17.62 -12.57 -8.56
N ILE A 171 -16.31 -12.77 -8.77
CA ILE A 171 -15.77 -13.64 -9.82
C ILE A 171 -16.23 -15.09 -9.61
N ALA A 172 -16.30 -15.54 -8.35
CA ALA A 172 -16.81 -16.88 -8.04
C ALA A 172 -18.29 -17.02 -8.43
N HIS A 173 -19.12 -16.04 -8.10
CA HIS A 173 -20.51 -16.02 -8.51
C HIS A 173 -20.67 -16.05 -10.04
N ASP A 174 -19.92 -15.24 -10.79
CA ASP A 174 -19.93 -15.28 -12.26
C ASP A 174 -19.45 -16.62 -12.83
N THR A 175 -18.47 -17.25 -12.18
CA THR A 175 -17.86 -18.48 -12.68
C THR A 175 -18.73 -19.72 -12.42
N PHE A 176 -19.32 -19.83 -11.23
CA PHE A 176 -20.03 -21.05 -10.78
C PHE A 176 -21.39 -21.28 -11.44
N ILE A 177 -21.91 -20.33 -12.20
CA ILE A 177 -23.16 -20.49 -12.95
C ILE A 177 -23.02 -21.45 -14.17
N TYR A 178 -21.78 -21.76 -14.59
CA TYR A 178 -21.53 -22.56 -15.77
C TYR A 178 -21.34 -24.06 -15.45
N ALA A 179 -22.06 -24.93 -16.15
CA ALA A 179 -21.93 -26.38 -15.99
C ALA A 179 -20.72 -26.99 -16.72
N VAL A 180 -19.97 -26.18 -17.47
CA VAL A 180 -18.77 -26.63 -18.20
C VAL A 180 -17.53 -26.52 -17.36
N LYS A 181 -16.58 -27.47 -17.53
CA LYS A 181 -15.28 -27.39 -16.84
C LYS A 181 -14.50 -26.16 -17.25
N SER A 182 -14.06 -25.38 -16.27
CA SER A 182 -13.29 -24.17 -16.50
C SER A 182 -12.34 -23.85 -15.37
N VAL A 183 -11.30 -23.08 -15.70
CA VAL A 183 -10.34 -22.49 -14.73
C VAL A 183 -10.35 -20.97 -14.88
N THR A 184 -10.46 -20.26 -13.78
CA THR A 184 -10.30 -18.81 -13.74
C THR A 184 -9.08 -18.49 -12.87
N ILE A 185 -8.12 -17.75 -13.40
CA ILE A 185 -6.88 -17.38 -12.72
C ILE A 185 -6.95 -15.87 -12.45
N VAL A 186 -6.81 -15.47 -11.20
CA VAL A 186 -6.85 -14.06 -10.78
C VAL A 186 -5.45 -13.65 -10.33
N GLU A 187 -4.82 -12.78 -11.12
CA GLU A 187 -3.51 -12.21 -10.83
C GLU A 187 -3.65 -10.97 -9.95
N ILE A 188 -2.91 -10.96 -8.85
CA ILE A 188 -2.98 -9.98 -7.78
C ILE A 188 -1.58 -9.39 -7.58
N MET A 189 -1.50 -8.07 -7.28
CA MET A 189 -0.24 -7.39 -6.96
C MET A 189 0.42 -7.98 -5.71
N GLY A 190 1.73 -7.88 -5.64
CA GLY A 190 2.57 -8.35 -4.54
C GLY A 190 3.82 -9.04 -5.08
N ARG A 191 4.84 -8.25 -5.51
CA ARG A 191 6.05 -8.79 -6.13
C ARG A 191 6.81 -9.72 -5.18
N ASP A 192 7.14 -9.23 -4.01
CA ASP A 192 8.06 -9.87 -3.07
C ASP A 192 7.34 -10.34 -1.80
N ALA A 193 6.06 -9.99 -1.65
CA ALA A 193 5.23 -10.34 -0.50
C ALA A 193 3.80 -10.65 -0.93
N GLY A 194 3.31 -11.82 -0.57
CA GLY A 194 2.03 -12.38 -1.01
C GLY A 194 0.81 -11.96 -0.18
N TRP A 195 0.89 -10.95 0.66
CA TRP A 195 -0.18 -10.55 1.59
C TRP A 195 -1.52 -10.28 0.91
N LEU A 196 -1.52 -9.54 -0.22
CA LEU A 196 -2.75 -9.25 -0.97
C LEU A 196 -3.33 -10.50 -1.62
N THR A 197 -2.48 -11.34 -2.22
CA THR A 197 -2.91 -12.59 -2.82
C THR A 197 -3.48 -13.52 -1.75
N ALA A 198 -2.86 -13.59 -0.58
CA ALA A 198 -3.34 -14.33 0.58
C ALA A 198 -4.70 -13.84 1.08
N ALA A 199 -4.98 -12.53 0.99
CA ALA A 199 -6.27 -11.95 1.38
C ALA A 199 -7.44 -12.45 0.52
N SER A 200 -7.21 -13.02 -0.66
CA SER A 200 -8.23 -13.67 -1.48
C SER A 200 -8.95 -14.81 -0.74
N ALA A 201 -8.27 -15.44 0.26
CA ALA A 201 -8.88 -16.48 1.10
C ALA A 201 -10.09 -15.98 1.91
N LEU A 202 -10.18 -14.68 2.17
CA LEU A 202 -11.33 -14.07 2.86
C LEU A 202 -12.64 -14.15 2.08
N ALA A 203 -12.58 -14.43 0.77
CA ALA A 203 -13.78 -14.65 -0.06
C ALA A 203 -14.49 -15.97 0.28
N ARG A 204 -13.80 -16.90 0.94
CA ARG A 204 -14.35 -18.20 1.32
C ARG A 204 -15.37 -18.07 2.45
N ASN A 205 -16.50 -18.75 2.30
CA ASN A 205 -17.55 -18.80 3.29
C ASN A 205 -18.33 -20.11 3.17
N GLU A 206 -19.46 -20.24 3.83
CA GLU A 206 -20.31 -21.45 3.80
C GLU A 206 -20.87 -21.78 2.39
N TYR A 207 -20.91 -20.82 1.47
CA TYR A 207 -21.43 -20.96 0.10
C TYR A 207 -20.35 -20.92 -0.97
N ASN A 208 -19.18 -20.40 -0.64
CA ASN A 208 -18.10 -20.17 -1.59
C ASN A 208 -16.79 -20.79 -1.11
N THR A 209 -16.28 -21.75 -1.86
CA THR A 209 -14.98 -22.40 -1.60
C THR A 209 -13.83 -21.76 -2.37
N ALA A 210 -14.12 -20.79 -3.26
CA ALA A 210 -13.09 -20.11 -4.06
C ALA A 210 -12.38 -19.00 -3.26
N PRO A 211 -11.12 -18.78 -3.60
CA PRO A 211 -10.27 -19.51 -4.52
C PRO A 211 -9.88 -20.88 -3.96
N GLN A 212 -9.85 -21.94 -4.81
CA GLN A 212 -9.44 -23.28 -4.39
C GLN A 212 -7.91 -23.34 -4.14
N PHE A 213 -7.15 -22.53 -4.85
CA PHE A 213 -5.69 -22.46 -4.71
C PHE A 213 -5.21 -21.02 -4.62
N ILE A 214 -4.17 -20.81 -3.83
CA ILE A 214 -3.52 -19.52 -3.61
C ILE A 214 -2.00 -19.72 -3.70
N TYR A 215 -1.37 -19.17 -4.74
CA TYR A 215 0.06 -19.26 -4.95
C TYR A 215 0.73 -17.94 -4.63
N LEU A 216 1.65 -17.97 -3.65
CA LEU A 216 2.34 -16.82 -3.08
C LEU A 216 3.82 -16.78 -3.50
N PRO A 217 4.46 -15.61 -3.57
CA PRO A 217 5.87 -15.50 -3.94
C PRO A 217 6.82 -16.09 -2.88
N GLU A 218 6.35 -16.29 -1.64
CA GLU A 218 7.13 -16.90 -0.56
C GLU A 218 7.43 -18.39 -0.75
N VAL A 219 6.84 -19.02 -1.79
CA VAL A 219 7.04 -20.43 -2.10
C VAL A 219 7.36 -20.58 -3.58
N ASN A 220 8.44 -21.31 -3.88
CA ASN A 220 8.80 -21.62 -5.27
C ASN A 220 7.63 -22.28 -5.99
N PHE A 221 7.28 -21.77 -7.16
CA PHE A 221 6.21 -22.29 -7.99
C PHE A 221 6.68 -23.52 -8.76
N ASP A 222 5.90 -24.59 -8.67
CA ASP A 222 6.10 -25.84 -9.43
C ASP A 222 4.98 -26.03 -10.45
N LYS A 223 5.33 -25.95 -11.72
CA LYS A 223 4.39 -26.09 -12.85
C LYS A 223 3.67 -27.43 -12.88
N ASP A 224 4.40 -28.54 -12.65
CA ASP A 224 3.83 -29.87 -12.76
C ASP A 224 2.85 -30.14 -11.61
N LYS A 225 3.20 -29.67 -10.41
CA LYS A 225 2.33 -29.69 -9.24
C LYS A 225 1.09 -28.83 -9.46
N PHE A 226 1.22 -27.63 -9.99
CA PHE A 226 0.08 -26.76 -10.33
C PHE A 226 -0.88 -27.47 -11.29
N VAL A 227 -0.38 -28.12 -12.34
CA VAL A 227 -1.21 -28.88 -13.28
C VAL A 227 -1.91 -30.06 -12.61
N ALA A 228 -1.21 -30.76 -11.70
CA ALA A 228 -1.79 -31.86 -10.92
C ALA A 228 -2.90 -31.39 -9.99
N ASP A 229 -2.66 -30.30 -9.22
CA ASP A 229 -3.64 -29.69 -8.32
C ASP A 229 -4.94 -29.30 -9.07
N ILE A 230 -4.80 -28.65 -10.23
CA ILE A 230 -5.97 -28.27 -11.05
C ILE A 230 -6.72 -29.48 -11.59
N LYS A 231 -6.01 -30.52 -12.06
CA LYS A 231 -6.64 -31.75 -12.54
C LYS A 231 -7.43 -32.48 -11.45
N GLU A 232 -6.84 -32.54 -10.24
CA GLU A 232 -7.48 -33.13 -9.08
C GLU A 232 -8.75 -32.36 -8.70
N ALA A 233 -8.67 -31.04 -8.58
CA ALA A 233 -9.83 -30.20 -8.28
C ALA A 233 -10.94 -30.34 -9.32
N LEU A 234 -10.61 -30.39 -10.63
CA LEU A 234 -11.56 -30.57 -11.71
C LEU A 234 -12.19 -31.99 -11.74
N ALA A 235 -11.69 -32.95 -10.98
CA ALA A 235 -12.35 -34.23 -10.78
C ALA A 235 -13.57 -34.13 -9.84
N HIS A 236 -13.58 -33.12 -8.96
CA HIS A 236 -14.58 -32.90 -7.91
C HIS A 236 -15.50 -31.70 -8.16
N THR A 237 -15.07 -30.72 -8.97
CA THR A 237 -15.85 -29.52 -9.31
C THR A 237 -15.73 -29.19 -10.81
N ASN A 238 -16.73 -28.51 -11.36
CA ASN A 238 -16.65 -28.02 -12.74
C ASN A 238 -15.80 -26.77 -12.87
N ASN A 239 -15.71 -25.96 -11.83
CA ASN A 239 -15.07 -24.65 -11.92
C ASN A 239 -14.02 -24.51 -10.82
N VAL A 240 -12.79 -24.18 -11.21
CA VAL A 240 -11.67 -23.93 -10.33
C VAL A 240 -11.23 -22.47 -10.46
N ILE A 241 -11.08 -21.79 -9.34
CA ILE A 241 -10.57 -20.41 -9.26
C ILE A 241 -9.24 -20.43 -8.51
N VAL A 242 -8.24 -19.81 -9.11
CA VAL A 242 -6.88 -19.70 -8.58
C VAL A 242 -6.56 -18.23 -8.34
N ALA A 243 -6.08 -17.90 -7.14
CA ALA A 243 -5.43 -16.65 -6.87
C ALA A 243 -3.92 -16.82 -7.03
N VAL A 244 -3.27 -15.89 -7.72
CA VAL A 244 -1.84 -15.95 -7.95
C VAL A 244 -1.22 -14.57 -7.78
N SER A 245 -0.07 -14.50 -7.09
CA SER A 245 0.73 -13.27 -7.04
C SER A 245 1.45 -13.04 -8.38
N GLU A 246 1.55 -11.78 -8.79
CA GLU A 246 2.38 -11.37 -9.93
C GLU A 246 3.87 -11.74 -9.75
N GLY A 247 4.31 -11.93 -8.50
CA GLY A 247 5.69 -12.21 -8.12
C GLY A 247 6.02 -13.70 -7.95
N ILE A 248 5.16 -14.64 -8.35
CA ILE A 248 5.53 -16.06 -8.28
C ILE A 248 6.74 -16.35 -9.17
N HIS A 249 7.62 -17.19 -8.68
CA HIS A 249 8.87 -17.54 -9.34
C HIS A 249 9.20 -19.02 -9.16
N ASP A 250 9.99 -19.57 -10.07
CA ASP A 250 10.49 -20.93 -9.97
C ASP A 250 11.67 -21.07 -8.97
N ALA A 251 12.19 -22.27 -8.86
CA ALA A 251 13.30 -22.56 -7.94
C ALA A 251 14.60 -21.81 -8.29
N ASP A 252 14.76 -21.36 -9.54
CA ASP A 252 15.92 -20.58 -10.00
C ASP A 252 15.75 -19.08 -9.74
N GLY A 253 14.59 -18.67 -9.18
CA GLY A 253 14.24 -17.28 -8.94
C GLY A 253 13.74 -16.53 -10.18
N SER A 254 13.48 -17.23 -11.29
CA SER A 254 12.92 -16.63 -12.50
C SER A 254 11.42 -16.46 -12.36
N TYR A 255 10.92 -15.23 -12.59
CA TYR A 255 9.50 -14.97 -12.50
C TYR A 255 8.68 -15.72 -13.56
N ILE A 256 7.53 -16.24 -13.15
CA ILE A 256 6.56 -16.87 -14.04
C ILE A 256 5.79 -15.74 -14.74
N THR A 257 6.16 -15.45 -15.97
CA THR A 257 5.56 -14.34 -16.73
C THR A 257 5.38 -14.70 -18.20
N SER A 258 4.40 -14.09 -18.85
CA SER A 258 4.16 -14.25 -20.28
C SER A 258 4.98 -13.29 -21.16
N SER A 259 5.63 -12.29 -20.58
CA SER A 259 6.36 -11.25 -21.30
C SER A 259 7.75 -11.01 -20.71
N LYS A 260 8.68 -10.49 -21.54
CA LYS A 260 9.97 -9.98 -21.04
C LYS A 260 9.67 -8.67 -20.29
N ALA A 261 9.93 -8.67 -18.99
CA ALA A 261 9.69 -7.52 -18.14
C ALA A 261 10.63 -6.34 -18.46
N ALA A 262 10.07 -5.14 -18.59
CA ALA A 262 10.85 -3.90 -18.57
C ALA A 262 11.16 -3.51 -17.11
N CYS A 263 12.33 -2.94 -16.87
CA CYS A 263 12.65 -2.38 -15.55
C CYS A 263 12.10 -0.95 -15.41
N ASP A 264 11.62 -0.60 -14.23
CA ASP A 264 11.28 0.76 -13.88
C ASP A 264 12.54 1.60 -13.56
N GLN A 265 12.36 2.90 -13.25
CA GLN A 265 13.47 3.81 -12.94
C GLN A 265 14.25 3.45 -11.66
N PHE A 266 13.72 2.56 -10.81
CA PHE A 266 14.40 2.05 -9.62
C PHE A 266 15.13 0.73 -9.86
N GLY A 267 15.08 0.20 -11.10
CA GLY A 267 15.64 -1.10 -11.46
C GLY A 267 14.74 -2.29 -11.11
N HIS A 268 13.50 -2.04 -10.68
CA HIS A 268 12.53 -3.10 -10.44
C HIS A 268 11.90 -3.55 -11.75
N GLN A 269 11.83 -4.86 -11.98
CA GLN A 269 11.09 -5.41 -13.10
C GLN A 269 9.60 -5.07 -12.97
N GLN A 270 9.00 -4.55 -14.05
CA GLN A 270 7.54 -4.43 -14.11
C GLN A 270 6.97 -5.82 -14.34
N LEU A 271 6.51 -6.46 -13.25
CA LEU A 271 5.90 -7.77 -13.31
C LEU A 271 4.47 -7.66 -13.81
N SER A 272 4.10 -8.50 -14.73
CA SER A 272 2.72 -8.72 -15.18
C SER A 272 2.66 -9.97 -16.03
N GLY A 273 1.48 -10.58 -16.09
CA GLY A 273 1.21 -11.72 -16.95
C GLY A 273 1.54 -13.07 -16.34
N ALA A 274 1.72 -13.18 -15.03
CA ALA A 274 1.77 -14.47 -14.33
C ALA A 274 0.46 -15.26 -14.58
N GLY A 275 -0.69 -14.61 -14.38
CA GLY A 275 -1.99 -15.21 -14.69
C GLY A 275 -2.11 -15.65 -16.15
N LYS A 276 -1.57 -14.87 -17.08
CA LYS A 276 -1.58 -15.24 -18.50
C LYS A 276 -0.64 -16.40 -18.82
N ALA A 277 0.51 -16.48 -18.17
CA ALA A 277 1.42 -17.62 -18.29
C ALA A 277 0.74 -18.90 -17.79
N LEU A 278 0.06 -18.85 -16.63
CA LEU A 278 -0.69 -19.98 -16.09
C LEU A 278 -1.88 -20.37 -16.98
N GLU A 279 -2.56 -19.39 -17.60
CA GLU A 279 -3.62 -19.66 -18.59
C GLU A 279 -3.11 -20.53 -19.75
N PHE A 280 -1.93 -20.22 -20.30
CA PHE A 280 -1.31 -21.05 -21.34
C PHE A 280 -0.96 -22.45 -20.82
N ILE A 281 -0.42 -22.56 -19.61
CA ILE A 281 -0.09 -23.86 -19.00
C ILE A 281 -1.35 -24.73 -18.87
N VAL A 282 -2.46 -24.18 -18.37
CA VAL A 282 -3.74 -24.90 -18.26
C VAL A 282 -4.27 -25.31 -19.62
N LYS A 283 -4.22 -24.42 -20.61
CA LYS A 283 -4.70 -24.68 -21.96
C LYS A 283 -3.94 -25.83 -22.63
N GLU A 284 -2.63 -25.85 -22.51
CA GLU A 284 -1.76 -26.87 -23.11
C GLU A 284 -1.86 -28.23 -22.41
N ASN A 285 -1.92 -28.26 -21.06
CA ASN A 285 -1.78 -29.49 -20.28
C ASN A 285 -3.11 -30.11 -19.84
N ILE A 286 -4.19 -29.32 -19.82
CA ILE A 286 -5.50 -29.75 -19.32
C ILE A 286 -6.58 -29.67 -20.42
N GLY A 287 -6.56 -28.61 -21.25
CA GLY A 287 -7.44 -28.46 -22.40
C GLY A 287 -8.87 -28.03 -22.05
N VAL A 288 -9.12 -27.50 -20.83
CA VAL A 288 -10.43 -26.96 -20.46
C VAL A 288 -10.53 -25.47 -20.80
N LYS A 289 -11.73 -24.90 -20.74
CA LYS A 289 -11.91 -23.45 -20.84
C LYS A 289 -11.13 -22.77 -19.72
N VAL A 290 -10.31 -21.79 -20.06
CA VAL A 290 -9.50 -21.04 -19.09
C VAL A 290 -9.51 -19.55 -19.42
N ARG A 291 -9.49 -18.72 -18.40
CA ARG A 291 -9.30 -17.27 -18.50
C ARG A 291 -8.40 -16.77 -17.37
N SER A 292 -7.68 -15.71 -17.62
CA SER A 292 -6.96 -14.93 -16.60
C SER A 292 -7.55 -13.54 -16.46
N VAL A 293 -7.55 -13.04 -15.24
CA VAL A 293 -7.98 -11.70 -14.86
C VAL A 293 -6.83 -11.05 -14.10
N GLU A 294 -6.27 -9.97 -14.62
CA GLU A 294 -5.31 -9.13 -13.91
C GLU A 294 -6.08 -8.04 -13.17
N VAL A 295 -6.00 -8.02 -11.83
CA VAL A 295 -6.65 -6.99 -11.01
C VAL A 295 -5.95 -5.63 -11.18
N ASN A 296 -4.65 -5.65 -11.36
CA ASN A 296 -3.80 -4.52 -11.67
C ASN A 296 -4.10 -3.30 -10.77
N VAL A 297 -4.15 -2.07 -11.31
CA VAL A 297 -4.33 -0.83 -10.52
C VAL A 297 -5.67 -0.72 -9.79
N LEU A 298 -6.70 -1.48 -10.18
CA LEU A 298 -8.02 -1.41 -9.56
C LEU A 298 -7.97 -1.70 -8.06
N GLN A 299 -7.14 -2.64 -7.61
CA GLN A 299 -7.00 -3.03 -6.21
C GLN A 299 -6.46 -1.92 -5.29
N ARG A 300 -5.90 -0.85 -5.85
CA ARG A 300 -5.34 0.26 -5.08
C ARG A 300 -6.05 1.60 -5.29
N CYS A 301 -7.14 1.63 -6.05
CA CYS A 301 -7.86 2.88 -6.34
C CYS A 301 -9.39 2.78 -6.12
N ALA A 302 -9.92 1.63 -5.71
CA ALA A 302 -11.34 1.39 -5.54
C ALA A 302 -11.86 1.92 -4.18
N SER A 303 -11.95 3.23 -4.00
CA SER A 303 -12.35 3.84 -2.72
C SER A 303 -13.79 3.51 -2.29
N HIS A 304 -14.66 3.13 -3.23
CA HIS A 304 -16.03 2.69 -2.96
C HIS A 304 -16.10 1.34 -2.21
N LEU A 305 -15.00 0.59 -2.15
CA LEU A 305 -14.85 -0.65 -1.37
C LEU A 305 -13.76 -0.52 -0.28
N ALA A 306 -13.40 0.71 0.11
CA ALA A 306 -12.42 0.91 1.17
C ALA A 306 -12.88 0.30 2.50
N SER A 307 -11.93 -0.20 3.28
CA SER A 307 -12.17 -0.62 4.66
C SER A 307 -12.21 0.60 5.58
N LEU A 308 -13.27 0.71 6.38
CA LEU A 308 -13.37 1.77 7.38
C LEU A 308 -12.23 1.68 8.40
N THR A 309 -11.88 0.46 8.84
CA THR A 309 -10.73 0.21 9.73
C THR A 309 -9.45 0.81 9.13
N ASP A 310 -9.15 0.53 7.87
CA ASP A 310 -7.95 1.04 7.19
C ASP A 310 -7.94 2.59 7.09
N ILE A 311 -9.07 3.19 6.76
CA ILE A 311 -9.20 4.66 6.65
C ILE A 311 -9.03 5.34 8.02
N GLU A 312 -9.66 4.81 9.08
CA GLU A 312 -9.57 5.37 10.43
C GLU A 312 -8.16 5.23 11.01
N GLU A 313 -7.55 4.07 10.83
CA GLU A 313 -6.17 3.83 11.28
C GLU A 313 -5.15 4.68 10.50
N SER A 314 -5.34 4.85 9.20
CA SER A 314 -4.52 5.74 8.38
C SER A 314 -4.59 7.19 8.86
N PHE A 315 -5.81 7.68 9.13
CA PHE A 315 -6.02 9.00 9.68
C PHE A 315 -5.36 9.16 11.06
N ALA A 316 -5.52 8.19 11.95
CA ALA A 316 -4.94 8.20 13.27
C ALA A 316 -3.39 8.16 13.24
N GLN A 317 -2.80 7.41 12.29
CA GLN A 317 -1.35 7.38 12.09
C GLN A 317 -0.81 8.73 11.61
N GLY A 318 -1.54 9.43 10.72
CA GLY A 318 -1.20 10.80 10.34
C GLY A 318 -1.16 11.75 11.53
N LYS A 319 -2.18 11.72 12.39
CA LYS A 319 -2.24 12.51 13.64
C LYS A 319 -1.11 12.13 14.60
N LYS A 320 -0.83 10.83 14.76
CA LYS A 320 0.24 10.33 15.64
C LYS A 320 1.61 10.87 15.19
N GLY A 321 1.86 10.93 13.88
CA GLY A 321 3.09 11.51 13.32
C GLY A 321 3.32 12.94 13.81
N VAL A 322 2.28 13.78 13.78
CA VAL A 322 2.36 15.17 14.28
C VAL A 322 2.59 15.20 15.79
N THR A 323 1.89 14.36 16.55
CA THR A 323 2.04 14.30 18.01
C THR A 323 3.47 13.96 18.42
N ILE A 324 4.07 12.92 17.86
CA ILE A 324 5.43 12.50 18.23
C ILE A 324 6.48 13.54 17.81
N ALA A 325 6.30 14.21 16.66
CA ALA A 325 7.17 15.30 16.24
C ALA A 325 7.09 16.49 17.22
N ALA A 326 5.89 16.86 17.68
CA ALA A 326 5.68 17.90 18.68
C ALA A 326 6.28 17.54 20.06
N GLU A 327 6.37 16.25 20.38
CA GLU A 327 7.06 15.72 21.57
C GLU A 327 8.58 15.67 21.42
N GLY A 328 9.12 15.99 20.23
CA GLY A 328 10.55 16.05 19.94
C GLY A 328 11.13 14.79 19.31
N VAL A 329 10.33 13.78 19.02
CA VAL A 329 10.77 12.57 18.31
C VAL A 329 11.17 12.93 16.88
N THR A 330 12.22 12.31 16.37
CA THR A 330 12.71 12.43 14.98
C THR A 330 13.33 11.12 14.53
N ALA A 331 13.65 10.99 13.23
CA ALA A 331 14.27 9.80 12.65
C ALA A 331 13.48 8.50 12.97
N SER A 332 12.16 8.60 12.86
CA SER A 332 11.24 7.50 13.25
C SER A 332 10.11 7.39 12.25
N MET A 333 9.51 6.19 12.19
CA MET A 333 8.26 5.93 11.48
C MET A 333 7.16 5.61 12.47
N VAL A 334 5.95 6.12 12.23
CA VAL A 334 4.74 5.71 12.98
C VAL A 334 4.44 4.24 12.68
N CYS A 335 4.08 3.48 13.72
CA CYS A 335 3.81 2.06 13.63
C CYS A 335 2.49 1.70 14.31
N LEU A 336 1.87 0.63 13.84
CA LEU A 336 0.75 -0.05 14.51
C LEU A 336 1.26 -1.26 15.28
N LYS A 337 0.78 -1.41 16.50
CA LYS A 337 0.97 -2.60 17.29
C LYS A 337 -0.39 -3.21 17.63
N ARG A 338 -0.64 -4.41 17.13
CA ARG A 338 -1.87 -5.13 17.46
C ARG A 338 -1.85 -5.59 18.92
N ILE A 339 -2.89 -5.24 19.65
CA ILE A 339 -3.05 -5.60 21.06
C ILE A 339 -3.99 -6.79 21.22
N SER A 340 -5.06 -6.85 20.40
CA SER A 340 -6.08 -7.90 20.47
C SER A 340 -6.77 -8.07 19.11
N ASN A 341 -7.22 -9.30 18.82
CA ASN A 341 -8.07 -9.60 17.66
C ASN A 341 -9.57 -9.58 18.02
N ASN A 342 -9.93 -9.85 19.28
CA ASN A 342 -11.34 -9.90 19.69
C ASN A 342 -11.53 -9.37 21.13
N PRO A 343 -12.04 -8.13 21.31
CA PRO A 343 -12.27 -7.16 20.23
C PRO A 343 -10.95 -6.72 19.58
N TYR A 344 -11.01 -6.36 18.29
CA TYR A 344 -9.83 -5.85 17.58
C TYR A 344 -9.39 -4.50 18.16
N GLN A 345 -8.10 -4.40 18.50
CA GLN A 345 -7.50 -3.20 19.06
C GLN A 345 -6.05 -3.05 18.61
N VAL A 346 -5.66 -1.82 18.30
CA VAL A 346 -4.29 -1.42 17.98
C VAL A 346 -3.82 -0.27 18.85
N GLU A 347 -2.52 -0.22 19.08
CA GLU A 347 -1.81 0.91 19.68
C GLU A 347 -0.99 1.62 18.59
N TYR A 348 -1.04 2.97 18.57
CA TYR A 348 -0.23 3.78 17.69
C TYR A 348 1.10 4.12 18.36
N THR A 349 2.15 3.50 17.86
CA THR A 349 3.52 3.60 18.38
C THR A 349 4.45 4.24 17.33
N TYR A 350 5.75 4.16 17.53
CA TYR A 350 6.75 4.48 16.53
C TYR A 350 8.01 3.64 16.75
N SER A 351 8.80 3.47 15.68
CA SER A 351 10.09 2.79 15.72
C SER A 351 11.15 3.62 15.01
N ALA A 352 12.41 3.41 15.36
CA ALA A 352 13.52 4.10 14.72
C ALA A 352 13.57 3.75 13.21
N ILE A 353 13.75 4.75 12.37
CA ILE A 353 13.69 4.58 10.90
C ILE A 353 14.75 3.61 10.38
N LYS A 354 15.92 3.53 11.04
CA LYS A 354 17.03 2.61 10.69
C LYS A 354 16.65 1.14 10.80
N ASP A 355 15.63 0.80 11.60
CA ASP A 355 15.17 -0.57 11.84
C ASP A 355 14.06 -0.97 10.84
N ILE A 356 13.71 -0.07 9.90
CA ILE A 356 12.61 -0.21 8.95
C ILE A 356 13.08 -0.07 7.51
N ALA A 357 13.85 0.97 7.23
CA ALA A 357 14.28 1.29 5.87
C ALA A 357 15.12 0.16 5.28
N ASN A 358 14.79 -0.24 4.04
CA ASN A 358 15.45 -1.31 3.28
C ASN A 358 15.24 -2.74 3.85
N GLU A 359 14.27 -2.92 4.76
CA GLU A 359 13.82 -4.22 5.26
C GLU A 359 12.42 -4.52 4.73
N ALA A 360 12.12 -5.79 4.46
CA ALA A 360 10.80 -6.21 3.95
C ALA A 360 10.22 -7.35 4.79
N LYS A 361 8.89 -7.30 5.00
CA LYS A 361 8.10 -8.28 5.73
C LYS A 361 7.29 -9.14 4.76
N SER A 362 7.60 -10.42 4.67
CA SER A 362 6.86 -11.40 3.88
C SER A 362 5.79 -12.11 4.71
N VAL A 363 4.89 -12.85 4.05
CA VAL A 363 3.96 -13.75 4.71
C VAL A 363 4.75 -14.85 5.44
N PRO A 364 4.53 -15.06 6.75
CA PRO A 364 5.23 -16.11 7.51
C PRO A 364 5.03 -17.49 6.87
N ARG A 365 6.12 -18.24 6.69
CA ARG A 365 6.04 -19.57 6.04
C ARG A 365 5.11 -20.53 6.79
N GLU A 366 5.03 -20.40 8.11
CA GLU A 366 4.13 -21.17 8.96
C GLU A 366 2.64 -20.87 8.72
N TRP A 367 2.30 -19.75 8.09
CA TRP A 367 0.94 -19.39 7.71
C TRP A 367 0.54 -19.86 6.31
N ILE A 368 1.46 -20.45 5.59
CA ILE A 368 1.24 -21.11 4.30
C ILE A 368 1.16 -22.62 4.55
N ASN A 369 0.29 -23.34 3.84
CA ASN A 369 0.20 -24.78 3.98
C ASN A 369 1.49 -25.47 3.51
N ASP A 370 1.66 -26.73 3.88
CA ASP A 370 2.88 -27.48 3.55
C ASP A 370 3.02 -27.73 2.05
N ALA A 371 1.88 -27.81 1.35
CA ALA A 371 1.83 -27.95 -0.09
C ALA A 371 2.22 -26.66 -0.84
N GLY A 372 2.20 -25.49 -0.20
CA GLY A 372 2.57 -24.20 -0.80
C GLY A 372 1.53 -23.63 -1.78
N ASN A 373 0.31 -24.12 -1.74
CA ASN A 373 -0.77 -23.75 -2.65
C ASN A 373 -2.03 -23.22 -1.95
N ASP A 374 -1.93 -22.93 -0.65
CA ASP A 374 -3.00 -22.33 0.15
C ASP A 374 -2.46 -21.72 1.45
N VAL A 375 -3.32 -20.97 2.15
CA VAL A 375 -3.02 -20.31 3.43
C VAL A 375 -3.73 -20.99 4.60
N LYS A 376 -3.11 -20.86 5.79
CA LYS A 376 -3.65 -21.44 7.02
C LYS A 376 -4.63 -20.49 7.74
N PRO A 377 -5.44 -21.00 8.68
CA PRO A 377 -6.43 -20.20 9.42
C PRO A 377 -5.83 -19.00 10.17
N GLU A 378 -4.60 -19.07 10.64
CA GLU A 378 -3.91 -18.01 11.37
C GLU A 378 -3.82 -16.72 10.52
N LEU A 379 -3.55 -16.86 9.22
CA LEU A 379 -3.53 -15.73 8.31
C LEU A 379 -4.92 -15.11 8.14
N ILE A 380 -5.95 -15.96 8.04
CA ILE A 380 -7.34 -15.49 7.92
C ILE A 380 -7.76 -14.71 9.17
N GLU A 381 -7.40 -15.19 10.35
CA GLU A 381 -7.67 -14.49 11.62
C GLU A 381 -6.92 -13.15 11.72
N TYR A 382 -5.70 -13.07 11.17
CA TYR A 382 -4.95 -11.82 11.09
C TYR A 382 -5.63 -10.81 10.16
N LEU A 383 -6.17 -11.25 9.02
CA LEU A 383 -6.72 -10.40 7.97
C LEU A 383 -8.15 -9.91 8.27
N LYS A 384 -9.00 -10.74 8.91
CA LYS A 384 -10.42 -10.45 9.12
C LYS A 384 -10.73 -9.06 9.69
N PRO A 385 -10.06 -8.56 10.74
CA PRO A 385 -10.38 -7.24 11.29
C PRO A 385 -9.99 -6.09 10.37
N LEU A 386 -9.03 -6.29 9.46
CA LEU A 386 -8.49 -5.24 8.61
C LEU A 386 -9.43 -4.83 7.47
N ILE A 387 -10.43 -5.66 7.14
CA ILE A 387 -11.37 -5.41 6.05
C ILE A 387 -12.74 -4.93 6.54
N GLN A 388 -12.86 -4.55 7.82
CA GLN A 388 -14.15 -4.27 8.43
C GLN A 388 -14.64 -2.83 8.20
N GLY A 389 -15.97 -2.69 8.19
CA GLY A 389 -16.68 -1.44 8.08
C GLY A 389 -16.69 -0.85 6.66
N GLU A 390 -17.68 0.01 6.39
CA GLU A 390 -17.91 0.67 5.09
C GLU A 390 -17.64 2.16 5.21
N THR A 391 -16.93 2.71 4.21
CA THR A 391 -16.72 4.16 4.10
C THR A 391 -17.89 4.80 3.35
N ALA A 392 -18.35 5.94 3.84
CA ALA A 392 -19.39 6.73 3.17
C ALA A 392 -18.76 7.60 2.08
N VAL A 393 -18.63 7.07 0.87
CA VAL A 393 -18.22 7.87 -0.29
C VAL A 393 -19.41 8.70 -0.77
N ALA A 394 -19.24 10.02 -0.88
CA ALA A 394 -20.25 10.89 -1.44
C ALA A 394 -20.40 10.67 -2.96
N TYR A 395 -21.63 10.78 -3.47
CA TYR A 395 -21.91 10.66 -4.91
C TYR A 395 -22.54 11.93 -5.45
N LYS A 396 -22.12 12.32 -6.66
CA LYS A 396 -22.68 13.44 -7.41
C LYS A 396 -22.92 12.99 -8.86
N ASN A 397 -24.13 13.16 -9.35
CA ASN A 397 -24.53 12.73 -10.70
C ASN A 397 -24.23 11.25 -11.02
N GLY A 398 -24.35 10.37 -10.02
CA GLY A 398 -24.13 8.93 -10.18
C GLY A 398 -22.67 8.48 -10.08
N LEU A 399 -21.72 9.38 -9.88
CA LEU A 399 -20.28 9.08 -9.72
C LEU A 399 -19.78 9.52 -8.34
N PRO A 400 -18.73 8.87 -7.79
CA PRO A 400 -18.10 9.34 -6.57
C PRO A 400 -17.63 10.79 -6.68
N ASP A 401 -17.91 11.60 -5.65
CA ASP A 401 -17.52 13.00 -5.58
C ASP A 401 -16.19 13.16 -4.80
N TYR A 402 -15.09 13.19 -5.52
CA TYR A 402 -13.74 13.30 -4.99
C TYR A 402 -13.22 14.74 -4.94
N MET A 403 -12.12 14.95 -4.21
CA MET A 403 -11.38 16.22 -4.26
C MET A 403 -10.88 16.50 -5.67
N ASP A 404 -10.87 17.78 -6.03
CA ASP A 404 -10.23 18.25 -7.26
C ASP A 404 -8.70 18.12 -7.14
N VAL A 405 -8.09 17.43 -8.10
CA VAL A 405 -6.63 17.24 -8.21
C VAL A 405 -6.05 17.92 -9.47
N SER A 406 -6.76 18.87 -10.06
CA SER A 406 -6.34 19.57 -11.27
C SER A 406 -5.00 20.32 -11.13
N HIS A 407 -4.60 20.66 -9.89
CA HIS A 407 -3.28 21.23 -9.60
C HIS A 407 -2.11 20.30 -9.99
N LEU A 408 -2.35 18.97 -10.08
CA LEU A 408 -1.37 17.99 -10.53
C LEU A 408 -1.21 17.95 -12.05
N HIS A 409 -2.17 18.52 -12.82
CA HIS A 409 -2.18 18.49 -14.28
C HIS A 409 -1.53 19.72 -14.93
N LYS A 410 -1.04 20.66 -14.13
CA LYS A 410 -0.30 21.81 -14.67
C LYS A 410 1.06 21.30 -15.15
N CYS A 411 1.24 21.24 -16.49
CA CYS A 411 2.57 21.11 -17.09
C CYS A 411 3.39 22.36 -16.68
N ASN A 412 4.47 22.15 -15.98
CA ASN A 412 5.47 23.19 -15.72
C ASN A 412 6.29 23.43 -16.96
#